data_dab7a42271dd84b77f14fc8aeb50b592
#
_entry.id   dab7a42271dd84b77f14fc8aeb50b592
#
_cell.length_a   1.000
_cell.length_b   1.000
_cell.length_c   1.000
_cell.angle_alpha   90.00
_cell.angle_beta   90.00
_cell.angle_gamma   90.00
#
_symmetry.space_group_name_H-M   'P 1'
#
loop_
_entity.id
_entity.type
_entity.pdbx_description
1 polymer ?
#
loop_
_entity_poly.entity_id
_entity_poly.type
_entity_poly.pdbx_seq_one_letter_code
_entity_poly.pdbx_strand_id
1 'polypeptide(L)'
;MTEQMTAVAPVPALTAVAPSRRAGAPERPWWKDAVVYQIYPRSFADDDGNGIGDLAGITSRVPYLAALGVDAVWLSPFYPSALADGGYDVDDYRDVAPEIGTLADF
;
A
#
# COMPACT_ATOMS: atom_id res chain seq x y z
N MET A 1 16.45 -20.48 26.60
CA MET A 1 16.13 -20.79 25.19
C MET A 1 16.12 -19.51 24.43
N THR A 2 17.14 -19.25 23.67
CA THR A 2 17.16 -18.14 22.76
C THR A 2 16.36 -18.54 21.51
N GLU A 3 15.18 -17.99 21.36
CA GLU A 3 14.52 -18.05 20.07
C GLU A 3 15.43 -17.36 19.05
N GLN A 4 15.98 -18.13 18.15
CA GLN A 4 16.59 -17.54 16.97
C GLN A 4 15.44 -16.92 16.16
N MET A 5 15.33 -15.59 16.22
CA MET A 5 14.58 -14.88 15.22
C MET A 5 15.24 -15.20 13.89
N THR A 6 14.58 -16.06 13.12
CA THR A 6 15.00 -16.29 11.74
C THR A 6 14.91 -14.94 11.03
N ALA A 7 16.07 -14.37 10.70
CA ALA A 7 16.09 -13.17 9.91
C ALA A 7 15.30 -13.45 8.63
N VAL A 8 14.18 -12.78 8.47
CA VAL A 8 13.46 -12.80 7.21
C VAL A 8 14.45 -12.28 6.17
N ALA A 9 14.78 -13.10 5.21
CA ALA A 9 15.64 -12.67 4.12
C ALA A 9 15.11 -11.36 3.55
N PRO A 10 15.95 -10.34 3.33
CA PRO A 10 15.47 -9.10 2.74
C PRO A 10 14.72 -9.45 1.46
N VAL A 11 13.47 -9.01 1.39
CA VAL A 11 12.70 -9.12 0.15
C VAL A 11 13.57 -8.44 -0.92
N PRO A 12 13.94 -9.14 -2.01
CA PRO A 12 14.70 -8.49 -3.06
C PRO A 12 13.95 -7.22 -3.46
N ALA A 13 14.67 -6.11 -3.52
CA ALA A 13 14.09 -4.84 -3.96
C ALA A 13 13.19 -5.14 -5.15
N LEU A 14 11.92 -4.79 -5.02
CA LEU A 14 10.97 -4.93 -6.10
C LEU A 14 11.51 -4.08 -7.25
N THR A 15 12.30 -4.70 -8.08
CA THR A 15 12.61 -4.11 -9.37
C THR A 15 11.27 -4.03 -10.08
N ALA A 16 10.76 -2.82 -10.25
CA ALA A 16 9.60 -2.63 -11.09
C ALA A 16 9.93 -3.29 -12.42
N VAL A 17 9.35 -4.47 -12.66
CA VAL A 17 9.42 -5.08 -13.98
C VAL A 17 8.59 -4.16 -14.86
N ALA A 18 9.27 -3.29 -15.59
CA ALA A 18 8.61 -2.54 -16.62
C ALA A 18 7.84 -3.54 -17.50
N PRO A 19 6.53 -3.33 -17.73
CA PRO A 19 5.79 -4.22 -18.61
C PRO A 19 6.58 -4.36 -19.91
N SER A 20 6.83 -5.60 -20.34
CA SER A 20 7.60 -5.86 -21.53
C SER A 20 6.85 -5.27 -22.73
N ARG A 21 7.29 -4.10 -23.18
CA ARG A 21 6.76 -3.51 -24.40
C ARG A 21 7.17 -4.37 -25.57
N ARG A 22 6.22 -4.83 -26.34
CA ARG A 22 6.53 -5.44 -27.63
C ARG A 22 7.29 -4.40 -28.48
N ALA A 23 8.47 -4.81 -29.00
CA ALA A 23 9.21 -3.96 -29.91
C ALA A 23 8.31 -3.55 -31.09
N GLY A 24 8.18 -2.23 -31.33
CA GLY A 24 7.36 -1.68 -32.40
C GLY A 24 5.91 -1.35 -32.05
N ALA A 25 5.48 -1.56 -30.79
CA ALA A 25 4.17 -1.09 -30.34
C ALA A 25 4.18 0.44 -30.18
N PRO A 26 3.11 1.17 -30.57
CA PRO A 26 3.01 2.59 -30.33
C PRO A 26 3.12 2.89 -28.83
N GLU A 27 3.81 3.97 -28.47
CA GLU A 27 3.93 4.38 -27.07
C GLU A 27 2.55 4.70 -26.51
N ARG A 28 2.11 3.88 -25.55
CA ARG A 28 0.90 4.14 -24.79
C ARG A 28 1.29 4.58 -23.38
N PRO A 29 0.58 5.51 -22.77
CA PRO A 29 0.75 5.78 -21.36
C PRO A 29 0.58 4.50 -20.55
N TRP A 30 1.50 4.24 -19.62
CA TRP A 30 1.52 3.00 -18.83
C TRP A 30 0.19 2.74 -18.10
N TRP A 31 -0.46 3.82 -17.65
CA TRP A 31 -1.69 3.75 -16.87
C TRP A 31 -2.90 3.27 -17.69
N LYS A 32 -2.84 3.29 -19.01
CA LYS A 32 -3.95 2.80 -19.86
C LYS A 32 -4.12 1.29 -19.81
N ASP A 33 -3.06 0.57 -19.55
CA ASP A 33 -3.07 -0.89 -19.43
C ASP A 33 -2.81 -1.36 -18.00
N ALA A 34 -2.75 -0.44 -17.05
CA ALA A 34 -2.44 -0.73 -15.66
C ALA A 34 -3.62 -1.38 -14.93
N VAL A 35 -3.29 -2.34 -14.09
CA VAL A 35 -4.20 -2.88 -13.08
C VAL A 35 -3.96 -2.11 -11.79
N VAL A 36 -4.98 -1.40 -11.32
CA VAL A 36 -4.93 -0.64 -10.08
C VAL A 36 -5.67 -1.39 -8.99
N TYR A 37 -4.99 -1.65 -7.89
CA TYR A 37 -5.57 -2.34 -6.74
C TYR A 37 -5.96 -1.30 -5.69
N GLN A 38 -7.24 -1.25 -5.33
CA GLN A 38 -7.72 -0.35 -4.29
C GLN A 38 -7.53 -0.98 -2.91
N ILE A 39 -7.01 -0.19 -1.98
CA ILE A 39 -6.89 -0.57 -0.57
C ILE A 39 -7.68 0.41 0.28
N TYR A 40 -8.56 -0.13 1.13
CA TYR A 40 -9.14 0.61 2.23
C TYR A 40 -8.24 0.41 3.46
N PRO A 41 -7.48 1.44 3.88
CA PRO A 41 -6.42 1.24 4.88
C PRO A 41 -6.90 0.66 6.20
N ARG A 42 -8.08 1.05 6.65
CA ARG A 42 -8.63 0.65 7.96
C ARG A 42 -9.00 -0.82 8.08
N SER A 43 -9.13 -1.53 6.94
CA SER A 43 -9.60 -2.92 6.94
C SER A 43 -8.70 -3.89 6.20
N PHE A 44 -7.56 -3.44 5.69
CA PHE A 44 -6.71 -4.28 4.84
C PHE A 44 -5.73 -5.14 5.66
N ALA A 45 -4.93 -4.54 6.51
CA ALA A 45 -3.97 -5.25 7.35
C ALA A 45 -3.64 -4.43 8.60
N ASP A 46 -3.69 -5.08 9.75
CA ASP A 46 -3.44 -4.50 11.06
C ASP A 46 -2.08 -4.99 11.58
N ASP A 47 -1.08 -4.12 11.59
CA ASP A 47 0.27 -4.45 12.05
C ASP A 47 0.44 -4.32 13.56
N ASP A 48 -0.22 -3.35 14.17
CA ASP A 48 -0.09 -3.08 15.62
C ASP A 48 -1.07 -3.87 16.50
N GLY A 49 -2.02 -4.55 15.88
CA GLY A 49 -2.96 -5.42 16.60
C GLY A 49 -4.10 -4.70 17.31
N ASN A 50 -4.37 -3.44 16.95
CA ASN A 50 -5.44 -2.67 17.58
C ASN A 50 -6.85 -2.93 17.01
N GLY A 51 -6.97 -3.80 16.01
CA GLY A 51 -8.23 -4.13 15.34
C GLY A 51 -8.59 -3.22 14.17
N ILE A 52 -7.76 -2.23 13.88
CA ILE A 52 -7.91 -1.31 12.74
C ILE A 52 -6.68 -1.47 11.84
N GLY A 53 -6.88 -1.61 10.53
CA GLY A 53 -5.78 -1.65 9.58
C GLY A 53 -4.96 -0.36 9.60
N ASP A 54 -3.69 -0.46 9.22
CA ASP A 54 -2.74 0.64 9.25
C ASP A 54 -1.79 0.64 8.05
N LEU A 55 -1.04 1.73 7.88
CA LEU A 55 -0.08 1.85 6.77
C LEU A 55 1.05 0.84 6.87
N ALA A 56 1.54 0.55 8.08
CA ALA A 56 2.56 -0.47 8.30
C ALA A 56 2.07 -1.85 7.86
N GLY A 57 0.80 -2.17 8.12
CA GLY A 57 0.15 -3.38 7.64
C GLY A 57 0.13 -3.45 6.11
N ILE A 58 -0.19 -2.35 5.45
CA ILE A 58 -0.15 -2.27 3.98
C ILE A 58 1.27 -2.51 3.48
N THR A 59 2.25 -1.86 4.06
CA THR A 59 3.67 -2.02 3.70
C THR A 59 4.11 -3.48 3.82
N SER A 60 3.68 -4.17 4.88
CA SER A 60 3.99 -5.59 5.08
C SER A 60 3.40 -6.51 4.00
N ARG A 61 2.38 -6.06 3.29
CA ARG A 61 1.69 -6.81 2.21
C ARG A 61 2.13 -6.41 0.80
N VAL A 62 3.05 -5.47 0.66
CA VAL A 62 3.58 -5.08 -0.66
C VAL A 62 4.13 -6.29 -1.43
N PRO A 63 4.86 -7.24 -0.83
CA PRO A 63 5.30 -8.44 -1.55
C PRO A 63 4.13 -9.27 -2.13
N TYR A 64 3.03 -9.38 -1.39
CA TYR A 64 1.82 -10.05 -1.88
C TYR A 64 1.23 -9.32 -3.09
N LEU A 65 1.11 -8.00 -3.03
CA LEU A 65 0.57 -7.19 -4.13
C LEU A 65 1.46 -7.30 -5.38
N ALA A 66 2.78 -7.30 -5.19
CA ALA A 66 3.72 -7.49 -6.28
C ALA A 66 3.59 -8.88 -6.91
N ALA A 67 3.45 -9.93 -6.12
CA ALA A 67 3.25 -11.29 -6.60
C ALA A 67 1.91 -11.44 -7.34
N LEU A 68 0.89 -10.69 -6.95
CA LEU A 68 -0.40 -10.64 -7.62
C LEU A 68 -0.30 -9.99 -9.01
N GLY A 69 0.72 -9.15 -9.24
CA GLY A 69 0.99 -8.54 -10.53
C GLY A 69 0.27 -7.23 -10.78
N VAL A 70 -0.17 -6.53 -9.73
CA VAL A 70 -0.78 -5.20 -9.88
C VAL A 70 0.29 -4.16 -10.20
N ASP A 71 -0.08 -3.15 -10.97
CA ASP A 71 0.83 -2.11 -11.44
C ASP A 71 0.86 -0.89 -10.52
N ALA A 72 -0.24 -0.64 -9.83
CA ALA A 72 -0.38 0.49 -8.92
C ALA A 72 -1.36 0.18 -7.80
N VAL A 73 -1.25 0.93 -6.72
CA VAL A 73 -2.15 0.87 -5.59
C VAL A 73 -2.84 2.21 -5.44
N TRP A 74 -4.15 2.19 -5.24
CA TRP A 74 -4.92 3.35 -4.83
C TRP A 74 -5.36 3.18 -3.38
N LEU A 75 -4.89 4.08 -2.51
CA LEU A 75 -5.33 4.10 -1.12
C LEU A 75 -6.58 4.96 -0.99
N SER A 76 -7.65 4.40 -0.41
CA SER A 76 -8.76 5.21 0.08
C SER A 76 -8.24 6.20 1.13
N PRO A 77 -8.95 7.31 1.41
CA PRO A 77 -8.41 8.36 2.28
C PRO A 77 -7.87 7.86 3.61
N PHE A 78 -6.67 8.28 3.94
CA PHE A 78 -5.92 7.97 5.16
C PHE A 78 -5.65 9.19 6.02
N TYR A 79 -6.23 10.33 5.66
CA TYR A 79 -6.09 11.61 6.36
C TYR A 79 -6.85 11.61 7.70
N PRO A 80 -6.50 12.52 8.64
CA PRO A 80 -7.33 12.77 9.80
C PRO A 80 -8.77 13.07 9.37
N SER A 81 -9.73 12.41 10.00
CA SER A 81 -11.15 12.50 9.66
C SER A 81 -12.02 12.13 10.84
N ALA A 82 -13.18 12.77 10.95
CA ALA A 82 -14.22 12.39 11.88
C ALA A 82 -14.97 11.11 11.47
N LEU A 83 -14.67 10.56 10.29
CA LEU A 83 -15.28 9.35 9.72
C LEU A 83 -16.79 9.46 9.51
N ALA A 84 -17.27 10.65 9.23
CA ALA A 84 -18.68 10.87 8.87
C ALA A 84 -19.00 10.31 7.47
N ASP A 85 -17.97 10.20 6.61
CA ASP A 85 -18.08 9.70 5.25
C ASP A 85 -16.91 8.74 4.90
N GLY A 86 -16.63 7.78 5.79
CA GLY A 86 -15.62 6.75 5.54
C GLY A 86 -14.19 7.26 5.31
N GLY A 87 -13.89 8.48 5.78
CA GLY A 87 -12.58 9.13 5.58
C GLY A 87 -12.55 10.15 4.45
N TYR A 88 -13.60 10.24 3.63
CA TYR A 88 -13.69 11.25 2.56
C TYR A 88 -14.02 12.65 3.09
N ASP A 89 -14.47 12.75 4.33
CA ASP A 89 -14.58 13.99 5.11
C ASP A 89 -13.20 14.33 5.73
N VAL A 90 -12.32 14.91 4.94
CA VAL A 90 -10.91 15.13 5.30
C VAL A 90 -10.75 16.38 6.15
N ASP A 91 -10.21 16.23 7.37
CA ASP A 91 -9.92 17.35 8.28
C ASP A 91 -8.58 18.02 7.98
N ASP A 92 -7.57 17.23 7.54
CA ASP A 92 -6.25 17.73 7.21
C ASP A 92 -5.65 16.92 6.03
N TYR A 93 -5.44 17.58 4.90
CA TYR A 93 -4.84 16.97 3.72
C TYR A 93 -3.32 16.79 3.80
N ARG A 94 -2.68 17.22 4.88
CA ARG A 94 -1.22 17.20 5.05
C ARG A 94 -0.72 16.18 6.06
N ASP A 95 -1.62 15.40 6.61
CA ASP A 95 -1.28 14.46 7.66
C ASP A 95 -1.96 13.10 7.45
N VAL A 96 -1.53 12.12 8.20
CA VAL A 96 -2.11 10.78 8.29
C VAL A 96 -2.91 10.69 9.59
N ALA A 97 -4.06 10.03 9.54
CA ALA A 97 -4.86 9.77 10.74
C ALA A 97 -3.99 9.02 11.76
N PRO A 98 -3.88 9.49 13.02
CA PRO A 98 -2.96 8.90 14.00
C PRO A 98 -3.18 7.41 14.25
N GLU A 99 -4.41 6.94 14.16
CA GLU A 99 -4.77 5.53 14.33
C GLU A 99 -4.34 4.63 13.17
N ILE A 100 -3.96 5.21 12.03
CA ILE A 100 -3.53 4.47 10.83
C ILE A 100 -2.01 4.50 10.69
N GLY A 101 -1.36 5.54 11.16
CA GLY A 101 0.09 5.68 11.04
C GLY A 101 0.57 7.13 11.07
N THR A 102 1.72 7.33 10.45
CA THR A 102 2.41 8.62 10.38
C THR A 102 2.78 8.93 8.94
N LEU A 103 3.19 10.19 8.68
CA LEU A 103 3.75 10.55 7.38
C LEU A 103 5.00 9.73 7.04
N ALA A 104 5.76 9.30 8.04
CA ALA A 104 6.94 8.45 7.82
C ALA A 104 6.56 7.05 7.36
N ASP A 105 5.38 6.55 7.74
CA ASP A 105 4.86 5.24 7.29
C ASP A 105 4.39 5.29 5.84
N PHE A 106 3.90 6.45 5.40
CA PHE A 106 3.43 6.66 4.03
C PHE A 106 4.58 6.81 3.04
#